data_c7d3461b66a12fa59e7b989e3284f1c7
#
_entry.id   c7d3461b66a12fa59e7b989e3284f1c7
#
_cell.length_a   1.000
_cell.length_b   1.000
_cell.length_c   1.000
_cell.angle_alpha   90.00
_cell.angle_beta   90.00
_cell.angle_gamma   90.00
#
_symmetry.space_group_name_H-M   'P 1'
#
loop_
_entity.id
_entity.type
_entity.pdbx_description
1 polymer ?
#
loop_
_entity_poly.entity_id
_entity_poly.type
_entity_poly.pdbx_seq_one_letter_code
_entity_poly.pdbx_strand_id
1 'polypeptide(L)'
;MFSLGADMAVKRYVNEILQPSPGDKMLDVGCGPANILPYLPPLDYTGIDLNEKHIAYARRLYGNRGRFIVGNAADDLQQEGRQFDLINVSALLHHIADDEAISLFAALERLLKPNGRIVTIDNVWLPKQRVLVRLVNYMDSGTNIRTPEGYLRLLNGTGLEVQTLLLNDLLRIPYDHIIMIARNASQS
;
A
#
# COMPACT_ATOMS: atom_id res chain seq x y z
N MET A 1 12.66 9.79 -14.93
CA MET A 1 11.65 10.07 -15.98
C MET A 1 10.73 8.86 -16.00
N PHE A 2 9.56 8.93 -15.34
CA PHE A 2 8.58 7.84 -15.38
C PHE A 2 8.07 7.67 -16.81
N SER A 3 7.86 6.44 -17.26
CA SER A 3 7.22 6.21 -18.55
C SER A 3 5.76 6.70 -18.47
N LEU A 4 5.24 7.33 -19.53
CA LEU A 4 3.84 7.79 -19.64
C LEU A 4 2.81 6.74 -19.18
N GLY A 5 3.16 5.44 -19.27
CA GLY A 5 2.32 4.35 -18.80
C GLY A 5 2.27 4.19 -17.28
N ALA A 6 3.37 4.44 -16.58
CA ALA A 6 3.42 4.36 -15.11
C ALA A 6 2.65 5.54 -14.48
N ASP A 7 2.78 6.75 -15.05
CA ASP A 7 2.03 7.93 -14.58
C ASP A 7 0.51 7.74 -14.68
N MET A 8 0.04 7.14 -15.78
CA MET A 8 -1.39 6.84 -15.97
C MET A 8 -1.89 5.82 -14.96
N ALA A 9 -1.10 4.79 -14.67
CA ALA A 9 -1.47 3.76 -13.71
C ALA A 9 -1.56 4.33 -12.28
N VAL A 10 -0.59 5.15 -11.87
CA VAL A 10 -0.63 5.81 -10.55
C VAL A 10 -1.84 6.74 -10.44
N LYS A 11 -2.12 7.56 -11.46
CA LYS A 11 -3.32 8.42 -11.49
C LYS A 11 -4.61 7.60 -11.36
N ARG A 12 -4.71 6.51 -12.11
CA ARG A 12 -5.87 5.62 -12.05
C ARG A 12 -6.01 5.01 -10.66
N TYR A 13 -4.92 4.49 -10.10
CA TYR A 13 -4.89 3.97 -8.74
C TYR A 13 -5.37 5.00 -7.71
N VAL A 14 -4.84 6.23 -7.76
CA VAL A 14 -5.24 7.29 -6.84
C VAL A 14 -6.72 7.65 -6.98
N ASN A 15 -7.20 7.84 -8.22
CA ASN A 15 -8.54 8.37 -8.46
C ASN A 15 -9.66 7.32 -8.32
N GLU A 16 -9.40 6.07 -8.70
CA GLU A 16 -10.44 5.03 -8.75
C GLU A 16 -10.42 4.11 -7.54
N ILE A 17 -9.25 3.94 -6.90
CA ILE A 17 -9.05 2.93 -5.85
C ILE A 17 -8.75 3.59 -4.50
N LEU A 18 -7.65 4.33 -4.44
CA LEU A 18 -7.20 4.95 -3.19
C LEU A 18 -8.14 6.06 -2.73
N GLN A 19 -8.64 6.89 -3.65
CA GLN A 19 -9.64 7.95 -3.45
C GLN A 19 -9.40 8.80 -2.19
N PRO A 20 -8.21 9.43 -2.05
CA PRO A 20 -7.93 10.29 -0.93
C PRO A 20 -8.79 11.55 -0.97
N SER A 21 -9.25 12.02 0.19
CA SER A 21 -9.98 13.28 0.32
C SER A 21 -9.04 14.42 0.71
N PRO A 22 -9.30 15.67 0.27
CA PRO A 22 -8.59 16.83 0.78
C PRO A 22 -8.69 16.91 2.32
N GLY A 23 -7.53 17.07 2.97
CA GLY A 23 -7.44 17.13 4.42
C GLY A 23 -7.32 15.79 5.15
N ASP A 24 -7.40 14.65 4.45
CA ASP A 24 -7.12 13.35 5.05
C ASP A 24 -5.73 13.33 5.69
N LYS A 25 -5.61 12.64 6.82
CA LYS A 25 -4.33 12.20 7.35
C LYS A 25 -3.99 10.85 6.70
N MET A 26 -2.98 10.86 5.84
CA MET A 26 -2.59 9.68 5.07
C MET A 26 -1.23 9.14 5.54
N LEU A 27 -1.18 7.83 5.76
CA LEU A 27 0.06 7.07 5.92
C LEU A 27 0.34 6.27 4.64
N ASP A 28 1.57 6.41 4.13
CA ASP A 28 2.06 5.63 2.98
C ASP A 28 3.21 4.73 3.45
N VAL A 29 2.92 3.44 3.58
CA VAL A 29 3.83 2.42 4.12
C VAL A 29 4.63 1.80 2.98
N GLY A 30 5.95 1.82 3.09
CA GLY A 30 6.84 1.47 1.99
C GLY A 30 6.77 2.53 0.89
N CYS A 31 6.73 3.81 1.27
CA CYS A 31 6.46 4.91 0.35
C CYS A 31 7.52 5.08 -0.75
N GLY A 32 8.67 4.43 -0.61
CA GLY A 32 9.80 4.62 -1.51
C GLY A 32 10.16 6.10 -1.66
N PRO A 33 10.42 6.56 -2.89
CA PRO A 33 10.68 7.97 -3.17
C PRO A 33 9.41 8.85 -3.22
N ALA A 34 8.28 8.39 -2.66
CA ALA A 34 6.98 9.07 -2.61
C ALA A 34 6.40 9.45 -3.99
N ASN A 35 6.50 8.55 -4.94
CA ASN A 35 6.08 8.78 -6.33
C ASN A 35 4.57 9.03 -6.48
N ILE A 36 3.76 8.65 -5.51
CA ILE A 36 2.31 8.87 -5.50
C ILE A 36 1.94 10.32 -5.16
N LEU A 37 2.79 11.01 -4.38
CA LEU A 37 2.49 12.31 -3.78
C LEU A 37 2.10 13.41 -4.78
N PRO A 38 2.67 13.49 -6.02
CA PRO A 38 2.25 14.46 -7.02
C PRO A 38 0.78 14.33 -7.48
N TYR A 39 0.18 13.17 -7.27
CA TYR A 39 -1.19 12.86 -7.72
C TYR A 39 -2.22 12.98 -6.61
N LEU A 40 -1.78 13.19 -5.35
CA LEU A 40 -2.65 13.33 -4.20
C LEU A 40 -3.18 14.78 -4.09
N PRO A 41 -4.43 14.95 -3.63
CA PRO A 41 -4.92 16.28 -3.25
C PRO A 41 -4.13 16.84 -2.05
N PRO A 42 -4.32 18.11 -1.68
CA PRO A 42 -3.76 18.63 -0.44
C PRO A 42 -4.25 17.86 0.78
N LEU A 43 -3.33 17.18 1.49
CA LEU A 43 -3.62 16.35 2.67
C LEU A 43 -2.40 16.27 3.61
N ASP A 44 -2.58 15.76 4.84
CA ASP A 44 -1.51 15.53 5.82
C ASP A 44 -0.81 14.19 5.51
N TYR A 45 0.23 14.24 4.67
CA TYR A 45 0.95 13.06 4.21
C TYR A 45 2.07 12.67 5.16
N THR A 46 2.12 11.39 5.52
CA THR A 46 3.26 10.76 6.20
C THR A 46 3.71 9.55 5.38
N GLY A 47 4.94 9.57 4.87
CA GLY A 47 5.57 8.44 4.20
C GLY A 47 6.61 7.79 5.11
N ILE A 48 6.62 6.45 5.17
CA ILE A 48 7.62 5.67 5.91
C ILE A 48 8.20 4.59 5.00
N ASP A 49 9.52 4.43 5.04
CA ASP A 49 10.27 3.44 4.26
C ASP A 49 11.56 3.07 4.99
N LEU A 50 12.01 1.82 4.89
CA LEU A 50 13.27 1.36 5.48
C LEU A 50 14.50 1.90 4.74
N ASN A 51 14.34 2.31 3.47
CA ASN A 51 15.42 2.75 2.63
C ASN A 51 15.71 4.24 2.80
N GLU A 52 16.80 4.55 3.52
CA GLU A 52 17.24 5.92 3.77
C GLU A 52 17.45 6.75 2.48
N LYS A 53 17.90 6.13 1.39
CA LYS A 53 18.11 6.82 0.10
C LYS A 53 16.78 7.27 -0.52
N HIS A 54 15.74 6.43 -0.42
CA HIS A 54 14.40 6.79 -0.86
C HIS A 54 13.85 7.96 -0.05
N ILE A 55 13.96 7.89 1.26
CA ILE A 55 13.49 8.95 2.15
C ILE A 55 14.28 10.25 1.95
N ALA A 56 15.59 10.19 1.80
CA ALA A 56 16.40 11.38 1.50
C ALA A 56 15.99 12.03 0.17
N TYR A 57 15.68 11.21 -0.85
CA TYR A 57 15.18 11.69 -2.13
C TYR A 57 13.79 12.32 -2.00
N ALA A 58 12.87 11.68 -1.29
CA ALA A 58 11.52 12.19 -1.05
C ALA A 58 11.54 13.53 -0.29
N ARG A 59 12.36 13.64 0.76
CA ARG A 59 12.57 14.89 1.51
C ARG A 59 13.09 16.02 0.63
N ARG A 60 14.02 15.73 -0.28
CA ARG A 60 14.58 16.72 -1.21
C ARG A 60 13.54 17.26 -2.18
N LEU A 61 12.65 16.37 -2.71
CA LEU A 61 11.66 16.76 -3.69
C LEU A 61 10.39 17.33 -3.07
N TYR A 62 9.97 16.80 -1.92
CA TYR A 62 8.63 17.01 -1.37
C TYR A 62 8.63 17.41 0.11
N GLY A 63 9.76 17.88 0.66
CA GLY A 63 9.92 18.09 2.09
C GLY A 63 8.91 19.06 2.74
N ASN A 64 8.30 19.95 1.94
CA ASN A 64 7.24 20.85 2.39
C ASN A 64 5.82 20.29 2.19
N ARG A 65 5.67 19.09 1.61
CA ARG A 65 4.39 18.48 1.28
C ARG A 65 4.03 17.29 2.20
N GLY A 66 4.92 16.89 3.09
CA GLY A 66 4.68 15.75 3.94
C GLY A 66 5.83 15.48 4.91
N ARG A 67 5.59 14.56 5.83
CA ARG A 67 6.58 14.01 6.76
C ARG A 67 7.14 12.71 6.15
N PHE A 68 8.47 12.54 6.17
CA PHE A 68 9.14 11.36 5.64
C PHE A 68 10.02 10.74 6.72
N ILE A 69 9.80 9.45 7.02
CA ILE A 69 10.41 8.73 8.13
C ILE A 69 11.19 7.55 7.58
N VAL A 70 12.44 7.39 8.02
CA VAL A 70 13.19 6.14 7.85
C VAL A 70 12.82 5.23 8.99
N GLY A 71 12.19 4.09 8.70
CA GLY A 71 11.77 3.18 9.76
C GLY A 71 10.76 2.14 9.31
N ASN A 72 10.31 1.35 10.29
CA ASN A 72 9.26 0.34 10.15
C ASN A 72 7.95 0.87 10.74
N ALA A 73 6.88 0.83 9.97
CA ALA A 73 5.57 1.31 10.41
C ALA A 73 5.03 0.56 11.65
N ALA A 74 5.35 -0.73 11.77
CA ALA A 74 4.91 -1.54 12.90
C ALA A 74 5.56 -1.11 14.24
N ASP A 75 6.80 -0.63 14.19
CA ASP A 75 7.59 -0.33 15.40
C ASP A 75 7.62 1.17 15.70
N ASP A 76 7.86 2.00 14.69
CA ASP A 76 8.22 3.39 14.89
C ASP A 76 7.03 4.34 15.03
N LEU A 77 5.84 3.98 14.51
CA LEU A 77 4.66 4.85 14.55
C LEU A 77 3.72 4.61 15.73
N GLN A 78 3.82 3.45 16.41
CA GLN A 78 2.92 3.09 17.51
C GLN A 78 3.01 4.04 18.71
N GLN A 79 4.18 4.59 18.96
CA GLN A 79 4.44 5.45 20.12
C GLN A 79 3.95 6.90 19.95
N GLU A 80 3.61 7.31 18.72
CA GLU A 80 3.25 8.70 18.44
C GLU A 80 1.77 9.02 18.71
N GLY A 81 0.92 8.01 18.97
CA GLY A 81 -0.53 8.19 19.18
C GLY A 81 -1.27 8.77 17.96
N ARG A 82 -0.63 8.77 16.79
CA ARG A 82 -1.23 9.27 15.55
C ARG A 82 -2.20 8.25 14.98
N GLN A 83 -3.30 8.74 14.46
CA GLN A 83 -4.27 7.93 13.71
C GLN A 83 -4.52 8.55 12.33
N PHE A 84 -4.76 7.68 11.34
CA PHE A 84 -4.87 8.02 9.93
C PHE A 84 -6.27 7.74 9.39
N ASP A 85 -6.74 8.60 8.49
CA ASP A 85 -7.97 8.40 7.74
C ASP A 85 -7.77 7.37 6.62
N LEU A 86 -6.57 7.38 6.03
CA LEU A 86 -6.18 6.55 4.92
C LEU A 86 -4.78 6.00 5.12
N ILE A 87 -4.63 4.67 5.02
CA ILE A 87 -3.34 4.00 5.03
C ILE A 87 -3.16 3.30 3.67
N ASN A 88 -2.09 3.64 2.96
CA ASN A 88 -1.71 3.02 1.70
C ASN A 88 -0.55 2.03 1.92
N VAL A 89 -0.67 0.83 1.34
CA VAL A 89 0.39 -0.18 1.31
C VAL A 89 0.49 -0.68 -0.13
N SER A 90 1.37 -0.07 -0.91
CA SER A 90 1.46 -0.34 -2.35
C SER A 90 2.72 -1.08 -2.71
N ALA A 91 2.59 -2.24 -3.36
CA ALA A 91 3.69 -3.08 -3.83
C ALA A 91 4.71 -3.41 -2.72
N LEU A 92 4.23 -3.70 -1.52
CA LEU A 92 5.05 -4.01 -0.36
C LEU A 92 4.86 -5.45 0.13
N LEU A 93 3.62 -5.94 0.19
CA LEU A 93 3.32 -7.21 0.85
C LEU A 93 3.99 -8.42 0.17
N HIS A 94 4.23 -8.34 -1.14
CA HIS A 94 4.93 -9.41 -1.87
C HIS A 94 6.45 -9.42 -1.63
N HIS A 95 6.99 -8.44 -0.90
CA HIS A 95 8.40 -8.40 -0.50
C HIS A 95 8.65 -8.88 0.93
N ILE A 96 7.63 -8.98 1.78
CA ILE A 96 7.77 -9.33 3.20
C ILE A 96 7.16 -10.70 3.51
N ALA A 97 7.70 -11.38 4.52
CA ALA A 97 7.23 -12.68 4.97
C ALA A 97 5.85 -12.60 5.64
N ASP A 98 5.18 -13.76 5.82
CA ASP A 98 3.81 -13.79 6.35
C ASP A 98 3.73 -13.25 7.79
N ASP A 99 4.69 -13.58 8.64
CA ASP A 99 4.77 -13.11 10.02
C ASP A 99 4.99 -11.60 10.14
N GLU A 100 5.85 -11.04 9.28
CA GLU A 100 6.05 -9.60 9.17
C GLU A 100 4.78 -8.89 8.69
N ALA A 101 4.11 -9.45 7.66
CA ALA A 101 2.88 -8.88 7.12
C ALA A 101 1.73 -8.92 8.14
N ILE A 102 1.58 -10.02 8.90
CA ILE A 102 0.59 -10.14 9.98
C ILE A 102 0.86 -9.10 11.08
N SER A 103 2.13 -8.97 11.50
CA SER A 103 2.53 -7.97 12.48
C SER A 103 2.27 -6.55 11.98
N LEU A 104 2.53 -6.29 10.71
CA LEU A 104 2.22 -5.02 10.06
C LEU A 104 0.73 -4.72 10.12
N PHE A 105 -0.17 -5.62 9.70
CA PHE A 105 -1.61 -5.37 9.73
C PHE A 105 -2.13 -5.13 11.14
N ALA A 106 -1.66 -5.88 12.15
CA ALA A 106 -2.00 -5.64 13.55
C ALA A 106 -1.55 -4.25 14.04
N ALA A 107 -0.44 -3.75 13.53
CA ALA A 107 0.03 -2.40 13.82
C ALA A 107 -0.80 -1.33 13.10
N LEU A 108 -1.11 -1.55 11.81
CA LEU A 108 -1.89 -0.62 11.00
C LEU A 108 -3.32 -0.46 11.50
N GLU A 109 -3.93 -1.54 12.02
CA GLU A 109 -5.25 -1.48 12.67
C GLU A 109 -5.27 -0.47 13.83
N ARG A 110 -4.23 -0.48 14.68
CA ARG A 110 -4.12 0.48 15.81
C ARG A 110 -3.89 1.93 15.37
N LEU A 111 -3.28 2.11 14.20
CA LEU A 111 -3.04 3.43 13.60
C LEU A 111 -4.23 3.95 12.79
N LEU A 112 -5.25 3.11 12.56
CA LEU A 112 -6.40 3.47 11.75
C LEU A 112 -7.44 4.20 12.61
N LYS A 113 -7.96 5.31 12.11
CA LYS A 113 -9.13 5.98 12.72
C LYS A 113 -10.37 5.07 12.62
N PRO A 114 -11.39 5.26 13.48
CA PRO A 114 -12.62 4.44 13.44
C PRO A 114 -13.27 4.35 12.06
N ASN A 115 -13.33 5.46 11.31
CA ASN A 115 -13.88 5.52 9.95
C ASN A 115 -12.81 5.48 8.86
N GLY A 116 -11.58 5.15 9.20
CA GLY A 116 -10.47 5.07 8.27
C GLY A 116 -10.51 3.79 7.42
N ARG A 117 -9.59 3.73 6.45
CA ARG A 117 -9.39 2.52 5.64
C ARG A 117 -7.92 2.29 5.34
N ILE A 118 -7.57 1.02 5.23
CA ILE A 118 -6.28 0.55 4.69
C ILE A 118 -6.55 0.10 3.27
N VAL A 119 -5.74 0.56 2.32
CA VAL A 119 -5.81 0.14 0.91
C VAL A 119 -4.47 -0.46 0.54
N THR A 120 -4.49 -1.71 0.05
CA THR A 120 -3.29 -2.38 -0.45
C THR A 120 -3.41 -2.70 -1.92
N ILE A 121 -2.29 -2.77 -2.61
CA ILE A 121 -2.20 -3.28 -3.97
C ILE A 121 -0.92 -4.06 -4.15
N ASP A 122 -1.04 -5.32 -4.58
CA ASP A 122 0.09 -6.23 -4.78
C ASP A 122 -0.15 -7.17 -5.96
N ASN A 123 0.93 -7.75 -6.51
CA ASN A 123 0.86 -8.83 -7.49
C ASN A 123 0.21 -10.06 -6.87
N VAL A 124 -0.49 -10.86 -7.67
CA VAL A 124 -1.23 -12.02 -7.18
C VAL A 124 -1.05 -13.24 -8.08
N TRP A 125 -1.04 -14.45 -7.49
CA TRP A 125 -1.13 -15.72 -8.19
C TRP A 125 -2.59 -16.12 -8.38
N LEU A 126 -3.00 -16.36 -9.66
CA LEU A 126 -4.34 -16.85 -9.99
C LEU A 126 -4.26 -18.23 -10.67
N PRO A 127 -5.24 -19.14 -10.43
CA PRO A 127 -5.21 -20.50 -10.98
C PRO A 127 -5.15 -20.55 -12.52
N LYS A 128 -5.85 -19.65 -13.21
CA LYS A 128 -5.94 -19.57 -14.67
C LYS A 128 -5.21 -18.36 -15.28
N GLN A 129 -4.10 -17.99 -14.66
CA GLN A 129 -3.30 -16.84 -15.09
C GLN A 129 -2.60 -17.10 -16.43
N ARG A 130 -2.53 -16.09 -17.30
CA ARG A 130 -1.81 -16.18 -18.58
C ARG A 130 -0.32 -16.47 -18.33
N VAL A 131 0.29 -17.27 -19.21
CA VAL A 131 1.71 -17.68 -19.07
C VAL A 131 2.65 -16.49 -18.97
N LEU A 132 2.39 -15.43 -19.74
CA LEU A 132 3.20 -14.21 -19.72
C LEU A 132 3.15 -13.52 -18.34
N VAL A 133 1.97 -13.44 -17.71
CA VAL A 133 1.80 -12.87 -16.37
C VAL A 133 2.57 -13.70 -15.34
N ARG A 134 2.49 -15.04 -15.44
CA ARG A 134 3.25 -15.95 -14.56
C ARG A 134 4.75 -15.72 -14.70
N LEU A 135 5.24 -15.55 -15.93
CA LEU A 135 6.65 -15.29 -16.18
C LEU A 135 7.09 -13.95 -15.55
N VAL A 136 6.29 -12.91 -15.71
CA VAL A 136 6.57 -11.59 -15.15
C VAL A 136 6.58 -11.63 -13.62
N ASN A 137 5.60 -12.29 -12.99
CA ASN A 137 5.60 -12.51 -11.54
C ASN A 137 6.82 -13.30 -11.06
N TYR A 138 7.29 -14.28 -11.86
CA TYR A 138 8.47 -15.06 -11.51
C TYR A 138 9.79 -14.25 -11.62
N MET A 139 9.80 -13.23 -12.48
CA MET A 139 10.93 -12.31 -12.65
C MET A 139 10.88 -11.12 -11.69
N ASP A 140 9.78 -10.95 -10.97
CA ASP A 140 9.64 -9.92 -9.95
C ASP A 140 10.59 -10.20 -8.78
N SER A 141 11.12 -9.15 -8.18
CA SER A 141 11.99 -9.25 -7.01
C SER A 141 11.24 -9.67 -5.74
N GLY A 142 9.90 -9.70 -5.78
CA GLY A 142 9.04 -10.12 -4.67
C GLY A 142 9.01 -11.65 -4.54
N THR A 143 9.51 -12.17 -3.41
CA THR A 143 9.56 -13.61 -3.15
C THR A 143 8.28 -14.17 -2.54
N ASN A 144 7.37 -13.28 -2.09
CA ASN A 144 6.16 -13.63 -1.33
C ASN A 144 4.87 -13.24 -2.06
N ILE A 145 4.83 -13.40 -3.39
CA ILE A 145 3.57 -13.24 -4.13
C ILE A 145 2.61 -14.36 -3.70
N ARG A 146 1.41 -14.01 -3.28
CA ARG A 146 0.42 -14.92 -2.71
C ARG A 146 -0.78 -15.11 -3.61
N THR A 147 -1.61 -16.13 -3.34
CA THR A 147 -2.98 -16.23 -3.86
C THR A 147 -3.90 -15.25 -3.13
N PRO A 148 -5.11 -14.97 -3.62
CA PRO A 148 -6.07 -14.12 -2.91
C PRO A 148 -6.33 -14.59 -1.48
N GLU A 149 -6.49 -15.90 -1.27
CA GLU A 149 -6.68 -16.49 0.06
C GLU A 149 -5.43 -16.35 0.93
N GLY A 150 -4.23 -16.38 0.31
CA GLY A 150 -2.96 -16.13 0.99
C GLY A 150 -2.88 -14.72 1.53
N TYR A 151 -3.27 -13.71 0.74
CA TYR A 151 -3.32 -12.32 1.18
C TYR A 151 -4.37 -12.10 2.29
N LEU A 152 -5.56 -12.69 2.18
CA LEU A 152 -6.59 -12.58 3.21
C LEU A 152 -6.15 -13.15 4.56
N ARG A 153 -5.35 -14.23 4.55
CA ARG A 153 -4.80 -14.81 5.80
C ARG A 153 -3.88 -13.86 6.57
N LEU A 154 -3.28 -12.88 5.90
CA LEU A 154 -2.42 -11.88 6.57
C LEU A 154 -3.19 -10.99 7.55
N LEU A 155 -4.52 -10.90 7.41
CA LEU A 155 -5.37 -10.12 8.31
C LEU A 155 -5.97 -10.97 9.44
N ASN A 156 -5.63 -12.26 9.52
CA ASN A 156 -6.10 -13.12 10.61
C ASN A 156 -5.60 -12.57 11.96
N GLY A 157 -6.53 -12.43 12.91
CA GLY A 157 -6.24 -11.87 14.24
C GLY A 157 -6.45 -10.37 14.35
N THR A 158 -6.82 -9.69 13.27
CA THR A 158 -7.32 -8.30 13.29
C THR A 158 -8.85 -8.27 13.35
N GLY A 159 -9.43 -7.17 13.83
CA GLY A 159 -10.86 -6.87 13.74
C GLY A 159 -11.27 -6.18 12.44
N LEU A 160 -10.47 -6.30 11.38
CA LEU A 160 -10.71 -5.63 10.10
C LEU A 160 -11.65 -6.42 9.19
N GLU A 161 -12.65 -5.77 8.63
CA GLU A 161 -13.43 -6.28 7.50
C GLU A 161 -12.75 -5.91 6.19
N VAL A 162 -12.65 -6.87 5.26
CA VAL A 162 -11.87 -6.73 4.03
C VAL A 162 -12.72 -6.97 2.80
N GLN A 163 -12.67 -6.04 1.87
CA GLN A 163 -13.16 -6.20 0.50
C GLN A 163 -11.97 -6.39 -0.44
N THR A 164 -12.08 -7.34 -1.37
CA THR A 164 -11.03 -7.62 -2.37
C THR A 164 -11.50 -7.31 -3.78
N LEU A 165 -10.59 -6.77 -4.60
CA LEU A 165 -10.79 -6.55 -6.03
C LEU A 165 -9.60 -7.16 -6.77
N LEU A 166 -9.86 -7.80 -7.91
CA LEU A 166 -8.82 -8.28 -8.83
C LEU A 166 -8.80 -7.38 -10.07
N LEU A 167 -7.63 -6.82 -10.37
CA LEU A 167 -7.41 -5.99 -11.55
C LEU A 167 -6.31 -6.58 -12.42
N ASN A 168 -6.54 -6.61 -13.73
CA ASN A 168 -5.60 -7.14 -14.74
C ASN A 168 -5.20 -6.11 -15.79
N ASP A 169 -5.65 -4.87 -15.66
CA ASP A 169 -5.52 -3.81 -16.68
C ASP A 169 -4.97 -2.48 -16.10
N LEU A 170 -4.44 -2.50 -14.89
CA LEU A 170 -3.91 -1.28 -14.25
C LEU A 170 -2.62 -0.81 -14.95
N LEU A 171 -1.77 -1.75 -15.33
CA LEU A 171 -0.52 -1.49 -16.04
C LEU A 171 -0.61 -1.93 -17.50
N ARG A 172 0.19 -1.32 -18.38
CA ARG A 172 0.37 -1.81 -19.77
C ARG A 172 1.08 -3.17 -19.83
N ILE A 173 1.86 -3.50 -18.80
CA ILE A 173 2.43 -4.83 -18.61
C ILE A 173 1.34 -5.70 -18.00
N PRO A 174 1.14 -6.94 -18.47
CA PRO A 174 0.08 -7.80 -17.99
C PRO A 174 0.41 -8.34 -16.58
N TYR A 175 0.12 -7.56 -15.56
CA TYR A 175 0.09 -7.99 -14.17
C TYR A 175 -1.36 -8.22 -13.75
N ASP A 176 -1.58 -9.25 -12.94
CA ASP A 176 -2.79 -9.37 -12.16
C ASP A 176 -2.50 -8.84 -10.75
N HIS A 177 -3.30 -7.89 -10.32
CA HIS A 177 -3.18 -7.29 -9.00
C HIS A 177 -4.36 -7.67 -8.12
N ILE A 178 -4.08 -7.88 -6.85
CA ILE A 178 -5.08 -7.89 -5.79
C ILE A 178 -5.06 -6.55 -5.07
N ILE A 179 -6.25 -6.00 -4.86
CA ILE A 179 -6.47 -4.85 -4.01
C ILE A 179 -7.27 -5.34 -2.81
N MET A 180 -6.84 -4.95 -1.63
CA MET A 180 -7.60 -5.15 -0.41
C MET A 180 -7.96 -3.78 0.17
N ILE A 181 -9.24 -3.59 0.50
CA ILE A 181 -9.72 -2.41 1.22
C ILE A 181 -10.23 -2.92 2.57
N ALA A 182 -9.48 -2.62 3.62
CA ALA A 182 -9.78 -3.04 4.97
C ALA A 182 -10.28 -1.86 5.82
N ARG A 183 -11.29 -2.10 6.65
CA ARG A 183 -11.88 -1.13 7.58
C ARG A 183 -12.13 -1.78 8.93
N ASN A 184 -12.19 -0.98 9.99
CA ASN A 184 -12.68 -1.48 11.27
C ASN A 184 -14.09 -2.06 11.10
N ALA A 185 -14.35 -3.23 11.72
CA ALA A 185 -15.69 -3.78 11.76
C ALA A 185 -16.64 -2.76 12.39
N SER A 186 -17.80 -2.56 11.78
CA SER A 186 -18.81 -1.69 12.34
C SER A 186 -19.22 -2.23 13.72
N GLN A 187 -19.04 -1.43 14.76
CA GLN A 187 -19.63 -1.76 16.07
C GLN A 187 -21.13 -1.68 15.91
N SER A 188 -21.78 -2.85 15.83
CA SER A 188 -23.25 -2.99 15.85
C SER A 188 -23.81 -2.71 17.24
#